data_7235de43ffad242c45a231bbccfe0c07
#
_entry.id   7235de43ffad242c45a231bbccfe0c07
#
_cell.length_a   1.000
_cell.length_b   1.000
_cell.length_c   1.000
_cell.angle_alpha   90.00
_cell.angle_beta   90.00
_cell.angle_gamma   90.00
#
_symmetry.space_group_name_H-M   'P 1'
#
loop_
_entity.id
_entity.type
_entity.pdbx_description
1 polymer ?
#
loop_
_entity_poly.entity_id
_entity_poly.type
_entity_poly.pdbx_seq_one_letter_code
_entity_poly.pdbx_strand_id
1 'polypeptide(L)'
;VHAKILVVYYFHHRSFAFSKRYHQRAPLSGGPSETTAVSSLNAKVLILNQSYEPISVCSAKKALMLLFLTKAEMVEQHTSKVIRTVRSNYPFPSVIRLCAYLRVPFRKIELSRKNIFRRDGMRCQYCGTQHPPLTVDHVIPRSRGGGDTWENLTTACIRCNNRKGNRTPDEAEMRLLVLPKKPHHVLFLKHNLGKVDDTWRPYLFMD
;
A
#
# COMPACT_ATOMS: atom_id res chain seq x y z
N VAL A 1 -12.58 -5.41 15.46
CA VAL A 1 -13.33 -6.51 14.81
C VAL A 1 -14.39 -6.01 13.86
N HIS A 2 -14.79 -4.69 13.87
CA HIS A 2 -15.95 -4.17 13.12
C HIS A 2 -15.65 -3.53 11.74
N ALA A 3 -14.41 -3.56 11.26
CA ALA A 3 -14.04 -2.88 9.99
C ALA A 3 -14.09 -3.78 8.74
N LYS A 4 -14.44 -5.05 8.86
CA LYS A 4 -14.48 -6.01 7.72
C LYS A 4 -15.85 -6.13 7.04
N ILE A 5 -16.92 -5.58 7.61
CA ILE A 5 -18.31 -5.84 7.19
C ILE A 5 -18.84 -4.76 6.23
N LEU A 6 -18.30 -3.55 6.21
CA LEU A 6 -18.90 -2.43 5.45
C LEU A 6 -18.67 -2.47 3.93
N VAL A 7 -17.74 -3.30 3.43
CA VAL A 7 -17.50 -3.42 1.98
C VAL A 7 -18.51 -4.33 1.27
N VAL A 8 -19.26 -5.15 2.03
CA VAL A 8 -20.20 -6.14 1.46
C VAL A 8 -21.61 -5.56 1.23
N TYR A 9 -22.01 -4.51 1.96
CA TYR A 9 -23.42 -4.06 1.99
C TYR A 9 -23.81 -3.03 0.95
N TYR A 10 -22.89 -2.44 0.18
CA TYR A 10 -23.23 -1.35 -0.76
C TYR A 10 -23.56 -1.80 -2.20
N PHE A 11 -23.66 -3.10 -2.47
CA PHE A 11 -23.82 -3.62 -3.83
C PHE A 11 -25.08 -4.43 -4.09
N HIS A 12 -26.19 -4.14 -3.42
CA HIS A 12 -27.51 -4.66 -3.84
C HIS A 12 -28.25 -3.57 -4.62
N HIS A 13 -28.64 -3.90 -5.83
CA HIS A 13 -29.41 -3.15 -6.85
C HIS A 13 -28.61 -2.31 -7.86
N ARG A 14 -28.22 -2.98 -8.93
CA ARG A 14 -28.53 -2.55 -10.31
C ARG A 14 -28.06 -3.62 -11.29
N SER A 15 -29.02 -4.18 -11.98
CA SER A 15 -28.87 -5.08 -13.14
C SER A 15 -28.29 -4.25 -14.31
N PHE A 16 -27.18 -4.68 -14.90
CA PHE A 16 -26.69 -4.13 -16.16
C PHE A 16 -26.19 -5.24 -17.09
N ALA A 17 -26.49 -5.07 -18.37
CA ALA A 17 -26.35 -6.02 -19.46
C ALA A 17 -24.91 -6.45 -19.73
N PHE A 18 -24.81 -7.71 -20.13
CA PHE A 18 -23.61 -8.43 -20.47
C PHE A 18 -22.95 -7.91 -21.76
N SER A 19 -21.73 -7.39 -21.72
CA SER A 19 -20.91 -7.13 -22.91
C SER A 19 -19.89 -8.24 -23.13
N LYS A 20 -20.09 -8.99 -24.22
CA LYS A 20 -19.19 -10.05 -24.74
C LYS A 20 -17.92 -9.41 -25.29
N ARG A 21 -16.81 -9.41 -24.58
CA ARG A 21 -15.49 -9.17 -25.16
C ARG A 21 -14.36 -9.77 -24.32
N TYR A 22 -14.24 -11.09 -24.27
CA TYR A 22 -12.96 -11.74 -23.91
C TYR A 22 -12.96 -13.17 -24.46
N HIS A 23 -12.78 -13.28 -25.79
CA HIS A 23 -12.35 -14.53 -26.41
C HIS A 23 -11.12 -14.21 -27.26
N GLN A 24 -9.94 -14.25 -26.70
CA GLN A 24 -8.70 -14.44 -27.44
C GLN A 24 -8.00 -15.69 -26.91
N ARG A 25 -7.90 -16.69 -27.80
CA ARG A 25 -7.13 -17.91 -27.59
C ARG A 25 -5.65 -17.55 -27.68
N ALA A 26 -4.89 -17.79 -26.59
CA ALA A 26 -3.44 -17.80 -26.62
C ALA A 26 -2.91 -19.22 -26.82
N PRO A 27 -1.79 -19.44 -27.54
CA PRO A 27 -1.25 -20.75 -27.87
C PRO A 27 -0.63 -21.45 -26.67
N LEU A 28 -0.77 -22.78 -26.65
CA LEU A 28 -0.29 -23.69 -25.62
C LEU A 28 1.22 -23.95 -25.82
N SER A 29 2.07 -23.64 -24.84
CA SER A 29 3.39 -24.25 -24.71
C SER A 29 3.84 -24.30 -23.26
N GLY A 30 4.19 -25.51 -22.78
CA GLY A 30 5.05 -25.78 -21.63
C GLY A 30 4.42 -25.70 -20.24
N GLY A 31 4.18 -26.82 -19.57
CA GLY A 31 3.63 -26.89 -18.22
C GLY A 31 4.69 -26.81 -17.11
N PRO A 32 4.36 -26.21 -15.99
CA PRO A 32 4.98 -26.46 -14.70
C PRO A 32 4.03 -27.16 -13.71
N SER A 33 4.64 -27.85 -12.75
CA SER A 33 4.09 -28.79 -11.76
C SER A 33 2.89 -28.35 -10.93
N GLU A 34 2.04 -29.32 -10.55
CA GLU A 34 0.74 -29.19 -9.89
C GLU A 34 0.68 -28.52 -8.51
N THR A 35 1.79 -28.23 -7.87
CA THR A 35 1.81 -27.71 -6.49
C THR A 35 1.59 -26.19 -6.37
N THR A 36 1.56 -25.45 -7.47
CA THR A 36 1.54 -23.97 -7.49
C THR A 36 0.16 -23.33 -7.47
N ALA A 37 -0.92 -24.07 -7.76
CA ALA A 37 -2.27 -23.49 -7.94
C ALA A 37 -2.91 -22.97 -6.65
N VAL A 38 -2.75 -23.64 -5.51
CA VAL A 38 -3.42 -23.27 -4.26
C VAL A 38 -2.68 -22.11 -3.55
N SER A 39 -1.37 -22.06 -3.62
CA SER A 39 -0.57 -20.95 -3.05
C SER A 39 -0.77 -19.63 -3.82
N SER A 40 -1.12 -19.69 -5.10
CA SER A 40 -1.32 -18.49 -5.94
C SER A 40 -2.62 -17.74 -5.64
N LEU A 41 -3.70 -18.39 -5.21
CA LEU A 41 -4.98 -17.74 -4.89
C LEU A 41 -4.91 -16.81 -3.67
N ASN A 42 -3.92 -17.00 -2.79
CA ASN A 42 -3.65 -16.12 -1.65
C ASN A 42 -2.69 -14.96 -2.00
N ALA A 43 -2.15 -14.94 -3.22
CA ALA A 43 -1.30 -13.84 -3.66
C ALA A 43 -2.06 -12.52 -3.60
N LYS A 44 -1.32 -11.45 -3.37
CA LYS A 44 -1.88 -10.10 -3.22
C LYS A 44 -2.13 -9.48 -4.58
N VAL A 45 -3.26 -8.78 -4.72
CA VAL A 45 -3.67 -8.03 -5.90
C VAL A 45 -4.00 -6.60 -5.49
N LEU A 46 -3.46 -5.62 -6.20
CA LEU A 46 -3.74 -4.21 -5.95
C LEU A 46 -5.13 -3.84 -6.48
N ILE A 47 -5.89 -3.13 -5.66
CA ILE A 47 -7.19 -2.57 -6.04
C ILE A 47 -7.06 -1.08 -6.23
N LEU A 48 -7.41 -0.62 -7.43
CA LEU A 48 -7.53 0.78 -7.77
C LEU A 48 -8.99 1.23 -7.73
N ASN A 49 -9.19 2.50 -7.43
CA ASN A 49 -10.47 3.18 -7.63
C ASN A 49 -10.72 3.40 -9.13
N GLN A 50 -11.91 3.85 -9.48
CA GLN A 50 -12.23 4.29 -10.85
C GLN A 50 -11.28 5.40 -11.33
N SER A 51 -10.78 6.25 -10.43
CA SER A 51 -9.79 7.31 -10.67
C SER A 51 -8.33 6.82 -10.77
N TYR A 52 -8.08 5.50 -10.79
CA TYR A 52 -6.73 4.90 -10.72
C TYR A 52 -5.97 5.13 -9.41
N GLU A 53 -6.61 5.69 -8.40
CA GLU A 53 -6.01 5.81 -7.07
C GLU A 53 -5.96 4.45 -6.36
N PRO A 54 -4.83 4.07 -5.76
CA PRO A 54 -4.73 2.82 -5.01
C PRO A 54 -5.55 2.90 -3.73
N ILE A 55 -6.49 1.96 -3.57
CA ILE A 55 -7.39 1.92 -2.41
C ILE A 55 -6.91 0.91 -1.38
N SER A 56 -6.59 -0.29 -1.84
CA SER A 56 -6.38 -1.44 -0.95
C SER A 56 -5.70 -2.59 -1.68
N VAL A 57 -5.45 -3.66 -0.96
CA VAL A 57 -4.95 -4.92 -1.49
C VAL A 57 -5.87 -6.05 -1.04
N CYS A 58 -6.13 -6.98 -1.93
CA CYS A 58 -6.91 -8.17 -1.62
C CYS A 58 -6.18 -9.45 -2.07
N SER A 59 -6.75 -10.61 -1.76
CA SER A 59 -6.29 -11.88 -2.33
C SER A 59 -6.73 -12.02 -3.78
N ALA A 60 -5.98 -12.79 -4.58
CA ALA A 60 -6.33 -13.10 -5.96
C ALA A 60 -7.72 -13.76 -6.06
N LYS A 61 -8.09 -14.59 -5.09
CA LYS A 61 -9.45 -15.17 -4.98
C LYS A 61 -10.53 -14.06 -4.98
N LYS A 62 -10.34 -13.02 -4.17
CA LYS A 62 -11.29 -11.91 -4.10
C LYS A 62 -11.27 -11.06 -5.37
N ALA A 63 -10.09 -10.83 -5.94
CA ALA A 63 -9.94 -10.11 -7.20
C ALA A 63 -10.69 -10.79 -8.34
N LEU A 64 -10.53 -12.10 -8.49
CA LEU A 64 -11.25 -12.90 -9.48
C LEU A 64 -12.76 -12.83 -9.30
N MET A 65 -13.24 -12.92 -8.07
CA MET A 65 -14.67 -12.78 -7.79
C MET A 65 -15.19 -11.41 -8.24
N LEU A 66 -14.44 -10.33 -8.03
CA LEU A 66 -14.82 -8.99 -8.49
C LEU A 66 -14.81 -8.88 -10.02
N LEU A 67 -13.83 -9.50 -10.69
CA LEU A 67 -13.75 -9.56 -12.15
C LEU A 67 -14.91 -10.35 -12.76
N PHE A 68 -15.20 -11.54 -12.24
CA PHE A 68 -16.32 -12.38 -12.73
C PHE A 68 -17.71 -11.75 -12.49
N LEU A 69 -17.85 -10.98 -11.40
CA LEU A 69 -19.07 -10.22 -11.13
C LEU A 69 -19.12 -8.87 -11.89
N THR A 70 -18.20 -8.61 -12.80
CA THR A 70 -18.10 -7.34 -13.56
C THR A 70 -18.04 -6.08 -12.68
N LYS A 71 -17.60 -6.23 -11.42
CA LYS A 71 -17.43 -5.13 -10.46
C LYS A 71 -16.05 -4.48 -10.53
N ALA A 72 -15.13 -5.13 -11.22
CA ALA A 72 -13.79 -4.63 -11.48
C ALA A 72 -13.32 -5.04 -12.88
N GLU A 73 -12.35 -4.33 -13.39
CA GLU A 73 -11.64 -4.61 -14.65
C GLU A 73 -10.19 -4.95 -14.32
N MET A 74 -9.59 -5.84 -15.12
CA MET A 74 -8.16 -6.14 -15.02
C MET A 74 -7.36 -5.02 -15.68
N VAL A 75 -6.45 -4.42 -14.93
CA VAL A 75 -5.54 -3.38 -15.44
C VAL A 75 -4.19 -3.99 -15.76
N GLU A 76 -3.64 -4.79 -14.82
CA GLU A 76 -2.38 -5.49 -15.02
C GLU A 76 -2.52 -6.97 -14.67
N GLN A 77 -1.89 -7.81 -15.47
CA GLN A 77 -1.75 -9.22 -15.21
C GLN A 77 -0.33 -9.56 -14.74
N HIS A 78 -0.20 -10.59 -13.96
CA HIS A 78 1.11 -11.08 -13.55
C HIS A 78 1.79 -11.79 -14.74
N THR A 79 3.04 -11.45 -15.04
CA THR A 79 3.77 -11.91 -16.23
C THR A 79 4.00 -13.42 -16.28
N SER A 80 4.16 -14.08 -15.11
CA SER A 80 4.55 -15.49 -15.02
C SER A 80 3.51 -16.41 -14.38
N LYS A 81 2.35 -15.88 -13.93
CA LYS A 81 1.32 -16.68 -13.27
C LYS A 81 0.05 -16.75 -14.10
N VAL A 82 -0.51 -17.96 -14.16
CA VAL A 82 -1.77 -18.23 -14.86
C VAL A 82 -2.67 -19.06 -13.92
N ILE A 83 -3.96 -18.78 -13.95
CA ILE A 83 -4.96 -19.55 -13.22
C ILE A 83 -5.47 -20.64 -14.16
N ARG A 84 -5.19 -21.88 -13.80
CA ARG A 84 -5.67 -23.04 -14.56
C ARG A 84 -7.05 -23.45 -14.06
N THR A 85 -7.98 -23.62 -14.96
CA THR A 85 -9.28 -24.23 -14.72
C THR A 85 -9.43 -25.47 -15.60
N VAL A 86 -10.47 -26.27 -15.34
CA VAL A 86 -10.74 -27.51 -16.11
C VAL A 86 -10.92 -27.24 -17.62
N ARG A 87 -11.39 -26.03 -18.00
CA ARG A 87 -11.74 -25.70 -19.39
C ARG A 87 -10.88 -24.65 -20.05
N SER A 88 -10.17 -23.83 -19.27
CA SER A 88 -9.44 -22.67 -19.80
C SER A 88 -8.41 -22.14 -18.82
N ASN A 89 -7.44 -21.39 -19.34
CA ASN A 89 -6.47 -20.66 -18.55
C ASN A 89 -6.91 -19.19 -18.47
N TYR A 90 -6.90 -18.63 -17.25
CA TYR A 90 -7.18 -17.22 -17.02
C TYR A 90 -5.90 -16.49 -16.61
N PRO A 91 -5.69 -15.26 -17.12
CA PRO A 91 -4.56 -14.47 -16.68
C PRO A 91 -4.66 -14.17 -15.18
N PHE A 92 -3.54 -14.25 -14.49
CA PHE A 92 -3.50 -13.99 -13.05
C PHE A 92 -3.53 -12.47 -12.81
N PRO A 93 -4.55 -11.93 -12.10
CA PRO A 93 -4.63 -10.49 -11.86
C PRO A 93 -3.52 -10.01 -10.93
N SER A 94 -2.82 -8.95 -11.31
CA SER A 94 -1.88 -8.23 -10.45
C SER A 94 -2.48 -6.91 -9.97
N VAL A 95 -3.13 -6.16 -10.86
CA VAL A 95 -3.82 -4.91 -10.56
C VAL A 95 -5.23 -4.96 -11.14
N ILE A 96 -6.22 -4.62 -10.34
CA ILE A 96 -7.62 -4.48 -10.77
C ILE A 96 -8.14 -3.08 -10.44
N ARG A 97 -9.04 -2.55 -11.28
CA ARG A 97 -9.72 -1.26 -11.10
C ARG A 97 -11.20 -1.50 -10.86
N LEU A 98 -11.78 -0.83 -9.87
CA LEU A 98 -13.22 -0.89 -9.64
C LEU A 98 -13.98 -0.16 -10.75
N CYS A 99 -15.11 -0.74 -11.21
CA CYS A 99 -15.98 -0.12 -12.20
C CYS A 99 -16.79 1.06 -11.60
N ALA A 100 -16.97 1.08 -10.29
CA ALA A 100 -17.67 2.15 -9.58
C ALA A 100 -16.68 2.93 -8.71
N TYR A 101 -16.86 4.26 -8.64
CA TYR A 101 -16.10 5.09 -7.73
C TYR A 101 -16.46 4.77 -6.28
N LEU A 102 -15.48 4.33 -5.51
CA LEU A 102 -15.63 4.11 -4.08
C LEU A 102 -15.08 5.32 -3.33
N ARG A 103 -15.95 6.04 -2.64
CA ARG A 103 -15.50 7.08 -1.72
C ARG A 103 -14.85 6.39 -0.51
N VAL A 104 -13.52 6.26 -0.57
CA VAL A 104 -12.76 5.76 0.58
C VAL A 104 -12.76 6.88 1.62
N PRO A 105 -13.39 6.70 2.79
CA PRO A 105 -13.26 7.68 3.85
C PRO A 105 -11.77 7.83 4.18
N PHE A 106 -11.27 9.05 4.11
CA PHE A 106 -9.90 9.37 4.49
C PHE A 106 -9.70 8.86 5.94
N ARG A 107 -9.10 7.68 6.08
CA ARG A 107 -8.65 7.24 7.39
C ARG A 107 -7.56 8.20 7.82
N LYS A 108 -7.93 9.10 8.73
CA LYS A 108 -6.96 10.00 9.37
C LYS A 108 -5.89 9.10 9.99
N ILE A 109 -4.70 9.19 9.42
CA ILE A 109 -3.57 8.43 9.96
C ILE A 109 -3.28 9.02 11.33
N GLU A 110 -3.44 8.22 12.38
CA GLU A 110 -3.18 8.66 13.75
C GLU A 110 -1.69 8.97 13.92
N LEU A 111 -1.41 10.09 14.56
CA LEU A 111 -0.08 10.45 14.98
C LEU A 111 0.34 9.52 16.11
N SER A 112 1.21 8.58 15.82
CA SER A 112 1.73 7.62 16.79
C SER A 112 3.20 7.33 16.52
N ARG A 113 3.95 6.95 17.55
CA ARG A 113 5.36 6.58 17.44
C ARG A 113 5.61 5.56 16.32
N LYS A 114 4.75 4.53 16.24
CA LYS A 114 4.82 3.50 15.21
C LYS A 114 4.66 4.08 13.80
N ASN A 115 3.74 5.01 13.63
CA ASN A 115 3.46 5.61 12.33
C ASN A 115 4.53 6.64 11.93
N ILE A 116 5.14 7.34 12.89
CA ILE A 116 6.31 8.20 12.64
C ILE A 116 7.48 7.35 12.15
N PHE A 117 7.80 6.25 12.85
CA PHE A 117 8.86 5.34 12.42
C PHE A 117 8.61 4.77 11.01
N ARG A 118 7.36 4.40 10.69
CA ARG A 118 6.99 3.93 9.36
C ARG A 118 7.16 5.00 8.30
N ARG A 119 6.71 6.24 8.56
CA ARG A 119 6.89 7.37 7.65
C ARG A 119 8.36 7.59 7.32
N ASP A 120 9.22 7.49 8.30
CA ASP A 120 10.65 7.79 8.21
C ASP A 120 11.48 6.56 7.79
N GLY A 121 10.82 5.44 7.39
CA GLY A 121 11.48 4.23 6.90
C GLY A 121 12.32 3.51 7.96
N MET A 122 11.90 3.56 9.25
CA MET A 122 12.63 2.98 10.38
C MET A 122 14.08 3.46 10.44
N ARG A 123 14.31 4.73 10.16
CA ARG A 123 15.64 5.34 10.00
C ARG A 123 15.73 6.65 10.78
N CYS A 124 16.87 6.89 11.42
CA CYS A 124 17.19 8.19 12.00
C CYS A 124 17.25 9.27 10.91
N GLN A 125 16.48 10.33 11.04
CA GLN A 125 16.42 11.41 10.05
C GLN A 125 17.59 12.39 10.15
N TYR A 126 18.48 12.24 11.12
CA TYR A 126 19.71 13.02 11.23
C TYR A 126 20.94 12.32 10.66
N CYS A 127 21.18 11.05 11.01
CA CYS A 127 22.39 10.34 10.58
C CYS A 127 22.13 9.15 9.63
N GLY A 128 20.85 8.83 9.36
CA GLY A 128 20.49 7.77 8.44
C GLY A 128 20.56 6.35 9.00
N THR A 129 21.03 6.14 10.25
CA THR A 129 21.12 4.79 10.82
C THR A 129 19.76 4.14 10.99
N GLN A 130 19.70 2.85 10.72
CA GLN A 130 18.53 2.00 11.00
C GLN A 130 18.72 1.15 12.26
N HIS A 131 19.88 1.27 12.92
CA HIS A 131 20.18 0.48 14.11
C HIS A 131 19.39 0.99 15.32
N PRO A 132 18.67 0.13 16.04
CA PRO A 132 17.98 0.49 17.28
C PRO A 132 19.02 0.77 18.39
N PRO A 133 18.62 1.52 19.43
CA PRO A 133 17.26 1.99 19.64
C PRO A 133 16.95 3.31 18.93
N LEU A 134 15.78 3.33 18.27
CA LEU A 134 15.20 4.52 17.68
C LEU A 134 14.18 5.16 18.62
N THR A 135 14.11 6.49 18.61
CA THR A 135 13.17 7.29 19.38
C THR A 135 12.48 8.33 18.50
N VAL A 136 11.45 8.98 19.02
CA VAL A 136 10.82 10.14 18.38
C VAL A 136 11.40 11.41 19.01
N ASP A 137 11.83 12.31 18.17
CA ASP A 137 12.34 13.61 18.54
C ASP A 137 11.41 14.73 18.04
N HIS A 138 11.34 15.83 18.81
CA HIS A 138 10.68 17.05 18.40
C HIS A 138 11.69 17.96 17.67
N VAL A 139 11.45 18.25 16.40
CA VAL A 139 12.31 19.15 15.60
C VAL A 139 12.45 20.50 16.33
N ILE A 140 11.32 21.12 16.66
CA ILE A 140 11.26 22.26 17.59
C ILE A 140 10.94 21.68 18.98
N PRO A 141 11.79 21.86 19.98
CA PRO A 141 11.58 21.30 21.32
C PRO A 141 10.26 21.76 21.96
N ARG A 142 9.65 20.90 22.77
CA ARG A 142 8.40 21.24 23.50
C ARG A 142 8.55 22.48 24.37
N SER A 143 9.70 22.63 25.03
CA SER A 143 10.02 23.82 25.86
C SER A 143 10.06 25.14 25.05
N ARG A 144 10.10 25.04 23.73
CA ARG A 144 10.10 26.17 22.80
C ARG A 144 8.80 26.25 21.97
N GLY A 145 7.74 25.63 22.45
CA GLY A 145 6.42 25.63 21.79
C GLY A 145 6.22 24.60 20.70
N GLY A 146 7.15 23.67 20.52
CA GLY A 146 7.01 22.57 19.56
C GLY A 146 5.91 21.61 19.96
N GLY A 147 4.86 21.47 19.14
CA GLY A 147 3.72 20.61 19.38
C GLY A 147 3.91 19.19 18.85
N ASP A 148 2.99 18.31 19.26
CA ASP A 148 2.89 16.94 18.73
C ASP A 148 2.16 16.97 17.38
N THR A 149 2.89 17.28 16.32
CA THR A 149 2.37 17.33 14.95
C THR A 149 3.22 16.47 14.01
N TRP A 150 2.66 16.12 12.86
CA TRP A 150 3.38 15.37 11.83
C TRP A 150 4.60 16.12 11.32
N GLU A 151 4.54 17.44 11.30
CA GLU A 151 5.56 18.34 10.79
C GLU A 151 6.67 18.60 11.82
N ASN A 152 6.40 18.32 13.10
CA ASN A 152 7.35 18.56 14.19
C ASN A 152 7.96 17.30 14.79
N LEU A 153 7.41 16.11 14.51
CA LEU A 153 7.92 14.85 15.05
C LEU A 153 8.70 14.08 13.99
N THR A 154 9.89 13.59 14.37
CA THR A 154 10.77 12.85 13.49
C THR A 154 11.43 11.66 14.19
N THR A 155 11.84 10.65 13.41
CA THR A 155 12.60 9.52 13.95
C THR A 155 14.06 9.90 14.16
N ALA A 156 14.57 9.64 15.34
CA ALA A 156 15.97 9.84 15.69
C ALA A 156 16.56 8.61 16.38
N CYS A 157 17.85 8.35 16.23
CA CYS A 157 18.55 7.45 17.15
C CYS A 157 18.83 8.18 18.46
N ILE A 158 19.02 7.44 19.56
CA ILE A 158 19.28 8.03 20.89
C ILE A 158 20.48 8.98 20.85
N ARG A 159 21.55 8.60 20.13
CA ARG A 159 22.76 9.43 20.02
C ARG A 159 22.46 10.80 19.39
N CYS A 160 21.75 10.84 18.28
CA CYS A 160 21.37 12.10 17.63
C CYS A 160 20.38 12.92 18.46
N ASN A 161 19.41 12.25 19.08
CA ASN A 161 18.43 12.90 19.95
C ASN A 161 19.12 13.58 21.15
N ASN A 162 20.03 12.88 21.82
CA ASN A 162 20.79 13.43 22.94
C ASN A 162 21.73 14.56 22.49
N ARG A 163 22.40 14.42 21.33
CA ARG A 163 23.24 15.49 20.76
C ARG A 163 22.45 16.75 20.48
N LYS A 164 21.25 16.62 19.92
CA LYS A 164 20.36 17.75 19.65
C LYS A 164 19.87 18.38 20.96
N GLY A 165 19.43 17.56 21.91
CA GLY A 165 18.90 18.02 23.18
C GLY A 165 17.75 18.99 23.00
N ASN A 166 17.75 20.07 23.80
CA ASN A 166 16.71 21.08 23.81
C ASN A 166 16.99 22.26 22.83
N ARG A 167 17.65 21.96 21.72
CA ARG A 167 17.98 22.90 20.64
C ARG A 167 17.22 22.58 19.36
N THR A 168 17.07 23.54 18.48
CA THR A 168 16.62 23.27 17.11
C THR A 168 17.73 22.54 16.33
N PRO A 169 17.42 21.87 15.20
CA PRO A 169 18.44 21.26 14.36
C PRO A 169 19.55 22.25 13.95
N ASP A 170 19.18 23.47 13.56
CA ASP A 170 20.13 24.51 13.12
C ASP A 170 21.06 24.91 14.25
N GLU A 171 20.55 25.13 15.45
CA GLU A 171 21.37 25.45 16.64
C GLU A 171 22.28 24.30 17.09
N ALA A 172 21.89 23.06 16.77
CA ALA A 172 22.69 21.87 17.06
C ALA A 172 23.66 21.53 15.92
N GLU A 173 23.69 22.31 14.84
CA GLU A 173 24.46 22.08 13.62
C GLU A 173 24.12 20.69 13.03
N MET A 174 22.84 20.35 13.02
CA MET A 174 22.31 19.09 12.52
C MET A 174 21.31 19.36 11.40
N ARG A 175 21.35 18.53 10.34
CA ARG A 175 20.40 18.61 9.23
C ARG A 175 19.49 17.40 9.23
N LEU A 176 18.22 17.62 8.91
CA LEU A 176 17.29 16.55 8.62
C LEU A 176 17.50 16.03 7.19
N LEU A 177 17.55 14.74 7.02
CA LEU A 177 17.62 14.08 5.70
C LEU A 177 16.34 14.37 4.90
N VAL A 178 15.19 14.33 5.58
CA VAL A 178 13.90 14.66 5.00
C VAL A 178 13.11 15.49 6.02
N LEU A 179 12.53 16.60 5.57
CA LEU A 179 11.63 17.39 6.40
C LEU A 179 10.36 16.59 6.71
N PRO A 180 9.95 16.51 7.98
CA PRO A 180 8.79 15.75 8.37
C PRO A 180 7.52 16.41 7.81
N LYS A 181 6.69 15.58 7.16
CA LYS A 181 5.39 15.97 6.58
C LYS A 181 4.34 14.96 6.98
N LYS A 182 3.09 15.38 6.93
CA LYS A 182 1.97 14.46 7.10
C LYS A 182 2.00 13.40 5.98
N PRO A 183 2.00 12.10 6.34
CA PRO A 183 2.10 11.06 5.34
C PRO A 183 0.81 10.89 4.55
N HIS A 184 0.95 10.58 3.26
CA HIS A 184 -0.16 10.18 2.41
C HIS A 184 -0.57 8.72 2.69
N HIS A 185 -1.85 8.36 2.53
CA HIS A 185 -2.34 7.01 2.81
C HIS A 185 -1.64 5.91 1.99
N VAL A 186 -1.21 6.21 0.77
CA VAL A 186 -0.47 5.30 -0.11
C VAL A 186 0.84 4.83 0.53
N LEU A 187 1.51 5.69 1.31
CA LEU A 187 2.73 5.30 2.02
C LEU A 187 2.47 4.14 3.00
N PHE A 188 1.31 4.14 3.66
CA PHE A 188 0.93 3.08 4.58
C PHE A 188 0.50 1.79 3.88
N LEU A 189 -0.05 1.89 2.67
CA LEU A 189 -0.25 0.72 1.83
C LEU A 189 1.09 0.05 1.52
N LYS A 190 2.10 0.81 1.09
CA LYS A 190 3.45 0.29 0.80
C LYS A 190 4.04 -0.50 1.98
N HIS A 191 4.01 0.06 3.18
CA HIS A 191 4.59 -0.57 4.37
C HIS A 191 3.91 -1.87 4.82
N ASN A 192 2.63 -2.04 4.51
CA ASN A 192 1.88 -3.26 4.86
C ASN A 192 1.99 -4.37 3.80
N LEU A 193 2.57 -4.07 2.64
CA LEU A 193 2.58 -4.98 1.50
C LEU A 193 3.72 -6.00 1.55
N GLY A 194 4.82 -5.71 2.25
CA GLY A 194 6.03 -6.51 2.15
C GLY A 194 6.66 -6.39 0.75
N LYS A 195 6.94 -7.52 0.11
CA LYS A 195 7.45 -7.52 -1.27
C LYS A 195 6.34 -7.03 -2.22
N VAL A 196 6.59 -5.89 -2.86
CA VAL A 196 5.70 -5.28 -3.85
C VAL A 196 5.97 -5.90 -5.21
N ASP A 197 4.91 -6.22 -5.96
CA ASP A 197 5.02 -6.66 -7.34
C ASP A 197 5.45 -5.48 -8.23
N ASP A 198 6.34 -5.70 -9.20
CA ASP A 198 6.85 -4.63 -10.06
C ASP A 198 5.75 -3.95 -10.87
N THR A 199 4.68 -4.68 -11.22
CA THR A 199 3.52 -4.13 -11.94
C THR A 199 2.75 -3.07 -11.13
N TRP A 200 2.97 -2.98 -9.80
CA TRP A 200 2.29 -2.01 -8.93
C TRP A 200 3.02 -0.67 -8.83
N ARG A 201 4.31 -0.62 -9.22
CA ARG A 201 5.15 0.57 -9.07
C ARG A 201 4.51 1.85 -9.62
N PRO A 202 3.96 1.88 -10.86
CA PRO A 202 3.36 3.09 -11.41
C PRO A 202 2.20 3.63 -10.56
N TYR A 203 1.41 2.73 -9.98
CA TYR A 203 0.22 3.08 -9.19
C TYR A 203 0.54 3.47 -7.74
N LEU A 204 1.71 3.10 -7.25
CA LEU A 204 2.18 3.41 -5.90
C LEU A 204 3.17 4.58 -5.88
N PHE A 205 3.39 5.26 -7.00
CA PHE A 205 4.36 6.35 -7.14
C PHE A 205 5.75 5.90 -6.63
N MET A 206 6.22 4.76 -7.15
CA MET A 206 7.55 4.21 -6.86
C MET A 206 8.37 4.31 -8.16
N ASP A 207 9.40 5.12 -8.10
CA ASP A 207 10.44 5.20 -9.14
C ASP A 207 11.34 3.95 -9.11
#